data_138976e81177f86d5cba35355e0e0ab1
#
_entry.id   138976e81177f86d5cba35355e0e0ab1
#
_cell.length_a   1.000
_cell.length_b   1.000
_cell.length_c   1.000
_cell.angle_alpha   90.00
_cell.angle_beta   90.00
_cell.angle_gamma   90.00
#
_symmetry.space_group_name_H-M   'P 1'
#
loop_
_entity.id
_entity.type
_entity.pdbx_description
1 polymer ?
#
loop_
_entity_poly.entity_id
_entity_poly.type
_entity_poly.pdbx_seq_one_letter_code
_entity_poly.pdbx_strand_id
1 'polypeptide(L)'
;MKLDYIYHSGFAIEADGITVIIDYYKDSSEEAPDWGIVHDHLLKKPGTLYVLSSHFHPDHFNRDILSWKEQRPDIRYIFSKDILKHRRATAEDAVYINKGDVYEDENIRIEAFGSTDVGISFLIDLQGMRLFHAGDLNNWHWSEESTPQEIRKAEGDFLAEIKNLQQKAPRVDIAMFPVDSRIGKDYMRGAEQFVERIKTAIFAPMHFGEDYRGGNAFRTFAESRGCRFLTISRRGESFDITK
;
A
#
# COMPACT_ATOMS: atom_id res chain seq x y z
N MET A 1 -5.03 -17.38 -1.63
CA MET A 1 -4.20 -16.16 -1.55
C MET A 1 -4.38 -15.57 -0.16
N LYS A 2 -3.32 -15.09 0.47
CA LYS A 2 -3.34 -14.44 1.78
C LYS A 2 -2.89 -12.99 1.67
N LEU A 3 -3.44 -12.12 2.50
CA LEU A 3 -2.95 -10.77 2.75
C LEU A 3 -2.50 -10.69 4.20
N ASP A 4 -1.25 -10.31 4.41
CA ASP A 4 -0.67 -10.15 5.74
C ASP A 4 -0.46 -8.65 5.98
N TYR A 5 -1.03 -8.11 7.05
CA TYR A 5 -0.72 -6.77 7.53
C TYR A 5 0.58 -6.82 8.32
N ILE A 6 1.62 -6.18 7.83
CA ILE A 6 2.91 -6.14 8.53
C ILE A 6 2.86 -5.07 9.61
N TYR A 7 2.86 -3.81 9.19
CA TYR A 7 2.75 -2.63 10.06
C TYR A 7 2.54 -1.36 9.22
N HIS A 8 1.77 -0.39 9.70
CA HIS A 8 1.51 0.93 9.11
C HIS A 8 0.92 0.82 7.70
N SER A 9 1.70 1.02 6.65
CA SER A 9 1.29 0.79 5.26
C SER A 9 1.91 -0.48 4.67
N GLY A 10 2.66 -1.24 5.46
CA GLY A 10 3.33 -2.47 5.05
C GLY A 10 2.38 -3.64 4.96
N PHE A 11 2.29 -4.25 3.77
CA PHE A 11 1.54 -5.48 3.52
C PHE A 11 2.39 -6.52 2.80
N ALA A 12 2.02 -7.80 2.98
CA ALA A 12 2.48 -8.86 2.11
C ALA A 12 1.31 -9.60 1.49
N ILE A 13 1.50 -10.06 0.26
CA ILE A 13 0.55 -10.88 -0.48
C ILE A 13 1.23 -12.22 -0.73
N GLU A 14 0.64 -13.30 -0.18
CA GLU A 14 1.08 -14.67 -0.43
C GLU A 14 0.15 -15.32 -1.45
N ALA A 15 0.71 -15.63 -2.62
CA ALA A 15 0.05 -16.35 -3.70
C ALA A 15 0.77 -17.69 -3.99
N ASP A 16 0.30 -18.47 -4.95
CA ASP A 16 0.95 -19.73 -5.30
C ASP A 16 2.31 -19.47 -5.95
N GLY A 17 3.39 -19.86 -5.28
CA GLY A 17 4.77 -19.68 -5.73
C GLY A 17 5.25 -18.21 -5.78
N ILE A 18 4.47 -17.24 -5.29
CA ILE A 18 4.79 -15.81 -5.36
C ILE A 18 4.52 -15.14 -4.02
N THR A 19 5.44 -14.29 -3.59
CA THR A 19 5.27 -13.39 -2.45
C THR A 19 5.52 -11.95 -2.91
N VAL A 20 4.67 -11.02 -2.52
CA VAL A 20 4.85 -9.58 -2.78
C VAL A 20 4.83 -8.85 -1.45
N ILE A 21 5.91 -8.15 -1.11
CA ILE A 21 5.99 -7.27 0.06
C ILE A 21 5.93 -5.82 -0.43
N ILE A 22 5.07 -5.01 0.19
CA ILE A 22 4.84 -3.61 -0.20
C ILE A 22 5.08 -2.70 1.00
N ASP A 23 5.80 -1.59 0.79
CA ASP A 23 6.02 -0.51 1.76
C ASP A 23 6.49 -1.00 3.14
N TYR A 24 7.57 -1.78 3.15
CA TYR A 24 8.14 -2.28 4.39
C TYR A 24 8.77 -1.16 5.22
N TYR A 25 8.27 -0.98 6.44
CA TYR A 25 8.78 -0.04 7.43
C TYR A 25 9.48 -0.76 8.59
N LYS A 26 8.77 -1.64 9.27
CA LYS A 26 9.21 -2.51 10.37
C LYS A 26 8.54 -3.86 10.24
N ASP A 27 9.15 -4.90 10.78
CA ASP A 27 8.49 -6.20 10.88
C ASP A 27 7.36 -6.18 11.92
N SER A 28 6.64 -7.26 12.00
CA SER A 28 5.43 -7.36 12.81
C SER A 28 5.67 -7.54 14.32
N SER A 29 6.90 -7.81 14.77
CA SER A 29 7.22 -7.84 16.19
C SER A 29 7.24 -6.44 16.79
N GLU A 30 6.68 -6.32 18.01
CA GLU A 30 6.80 -5.10 18.82
C GLU A 30 8.10 -5.06 19.63
N GLU A 31 8.74 -6.23 19.85
CA GLU A 31 9.93 -6.35 20.68
C GLU A 31 11.22 -6.04 19.91
N ALA A 32 11.27 -6.39 18.62
CA ALA A 32 12.45 -6.15 17.80
C ALA A 32 12.07 -5.84 16.35
N PRO A 33 12.71 -4.83 15.72
CA PRO A 33 12.32 -4.34 14.39
C PRO A 33 12.50 -5.38 13.27
N ASP A 34 13.42 -6.33 13.44
CA ASP A 34 13.75 -7.33 12.44
C ASP A 34 13.18 -8.73 12.77
N TRP A 35 12.23 -8.80 13.70
CA TRP A 35 11.53 -10.02 14.04
C TRP A 35 10.07 -9.93 13.66
N GLY A 36 9.55 -11.05 13.14
CA GLY A 36 8.14 -11.16 12.80
C GLY A 36 7.90 -11.85 11.48
N ILE A 37 6.74 -11.59 10.89
CA ILE A 37 6.27 -12.37 9.73
C ILE A 37 7.21 -12.27 8.52
N VAL A 38 7.89 -11.14 8.33
CA VAL A 38 8.79 -10.96 7.19
C VAL A 38 10.04 -11.82 7.36
N HIS A 39 10.79 -11.63 8.45
CA HIS A 39 12.07 -12.33 8.66
C HIS A 39 11.89 -13.80 9.06
N ASP A 40 10.81 -14.12 9.80
CA ASP A 40 10.59 -15.49 10.28
C ASP A 40 9.90 -16.39 9.25
N HIS A 41 9.14 -15.81 8.32
CA HIS A 41 8.34 -16.57 7.37
C HIS A 41 8.56 -16.13 5.90
N LEU A 42 8.25 -14.89 5.53
CA LEU A 42 8.15 -14.48 4.13
C LEU A 42 9.48 -14.55 3.38
N LEU A 43 10.59 -14.15 4.01
CA LEU A 43 11.93 -14.22 3.41
C LEU A 43 12.42 -15.68 3.24
N LYS A 44 11.87 -16.62 4.00
CA LYS A 44 12.23 -18.04 3.96
C LYS A 44 11.35 -18.86 3.02
N LYS A 45 10.26 -18.27 2.48
CA LYS A 45 9.34 -18.98 1.57
C LYS A 45 10.02 -19.27 0.24
N PRO A 46 9.79 -20.47 -0.34
CA PRO A 46 10.18 -20.73 -1.71
C PRO A 46 9.34 -19.92 -2.70
N GLY A 47 9.82 -19.79 -3.93
CA GLY A 47 9.12 -19.06 -5.00
C GLY A 47 9.70 -17.67 -5.24
N THR A 48 9.08 -16.91 -6.10
CA THR A 48 9.54 -15.56 -6.46
C THR A 48 9.11 -14.54 -5.42
N LEU A 49 10.04 -13.69 -4.98
CA LEU A 49 9.79 -12.60 -4.05
C LEU A 49 9.92 -11.25 -4.75
N TYR A 50 8.85 -10.48 -4.71
CA TYR A 50 8.81 -9.08 -5.13
C TYR A 50 8.77 -8.17 -3.91
N VAL A 51 9.55 -7.09 -3.94
CA VAL A 51 9.54 -6.05 -2.90
C VAL A 51 9.29 -4.70 -3.58
N LEU A 52 8.19 -4.07 -3.20
CA LEU A 52 7.73 -2.80 -3.76
C LEU A 52 7.83 -1.70 -2.71
N SER A 53 8.21 -0.49 -3.15
CA SER A 53 8.12 0.70 -2.29
C SER A 53 7.58 1.89 -3.07
N SER A 54 6.52 2.48 -2.53
CA SER A 54 5.74 3.55 -3.16
C SER A 54 6.47 4.88 -3.19
N HIS A 55 7.30 5.17 -2.18
CA HIS A 55 8.10 6.41 -2.10
C HIS A 55 9.21 6.32 -1.05
N PHE A 56 10.02 7.41 -0.94
CA PHE A 56 11.27 7.43 -0.18
C PHE A 56 11.13 7.65 1.34
N HIS A 57 9.95 7.99 1.87
CA HIS A 57 9.76 8.22 3.30
C HIS A 57 10.08 6.96 4.12
N PRO A 58 10.64 7.11 5.34
CA PRO A 58 11.13 5.96 6.12
C PRO A 58 10.07 4.93 6.47
N ASP A 59 8.81 5.34 6.59
CA ASP A 59 7.66 4.48 6.91
C ASP A 59 7.10 3.72 5.70
N HIS A 60 7.66 3.94 4.48
CA HIS A 60 7.36 3.21 3.25
C HIS A 60 8.60 2.60 2.60
N PHE A 61 9.80 3.09 2.95
CA PHE A 61 11.06 2.58 2.45
C PHE A 61 12.10 2.46 3.56
N ASN A 62 12.17 1.30 4.19
CA ASN A 62 13.26 0.94 5.07
C ASN A 62 14.43 0.41 4.24
N ARG A 63 15.63 1.03 4.35
CA ARG A 63 16.82 0.64 3.57
C ARG A 63 17.31 -0.78 3.86
N ASP A 64 16.94 -1.35 5.00
CA ASP A 64 17.34 -2.70 5.40
C ASP A 64 16.85 -3.76 4.40
N ILE A 65 15.75 -3.47 3.64
CA ILE A 65 15.28 -4.35 2.57
C ILE A 65 16.36 -4.65 1.53
N LEU A 66 17.30 -3.73 1.30
CA LEU A 66 18.38 -3.93 0.31
C LEU A 66 19.36 -5.04 0.73
N SER A 67 19.55 -5.26 2.04
CA SER A 67 20.38 -6.33 2.58
C SER A 67 19.74 -7.72 2.43
N TRP A 68 18.45 -7.81 2.17
CA TRP A 68 17.76 -9.08 1.98
C TRP A 68 18.29 -9.89 0.80
N LYS A 69 18.92 -9.23 -0.18
CA LYS A 69 19.63 -9.90 -1.29
C LYS A 69 20.75 -10.84 -0.83
N GLU A 70 21.30 -10.64 0.35
CA GLU A 70 22.35 -11.52 0.90
C GLU A 70 21.80 -12.91 1.19
N GLN A 71 20.54 -13.02 1.61
CA GLN A 71 19.86 -14.28 1.88
C GLN A 71 18.91 -14.73 0.76
N ARG A 72 18.40 -13.77 -0.04
CA ARG A 72 17.47 -14.00 -1.16
C ARG A 72 17.95 -13.24 -2.40
N PRO A 73 18.98 -13.74 -3.12
CA PRO A 73 19.55 -13.05 -4.28
C PRO A 73 18.58 -12.94 -5.47
N ASP A 74 17.50 -13.71 -5.46
CA ASP A 74 16.43 -13.75 -6.45
C ASP A 74 15.34 -12.68 -6.26
N ILE A 75 15.42 -11.84 -5.21
CA ILE A 75 14.45 -10.75 -4.97
C ILE A 75 14.39 -9.81 -6.17
N ARG A 76 13.16 -9.51 -6.61
CA ARG A 76 12.86 -8.50 -7.63
C ARG A 76 12.35 -7.23 -6.95
N TYR A 77 13.18 -6.18 -6.93
CA TYR A 77 12.80 -4.89 -6.36
C TYR A 77 12.18 -4.00 -7.42
N ILE A 78 11.01 -3.44 -7.13
CA ILE A 78 10.29 -2.46 -7.97
C ILE A 78 9.98 -1.24 -7.10
N PHE A 79 10.68 -0.15 -7.34
CA PHE A 79 10.60 1.04 -6.51
C PHE A 79 10.13 2.26 -7.31
N SER A 80 9.51 3.21 -6.60
CA SER A 80 9.27 4.54 -7.16
C SER A 80 10.59 5.25 -7.49
N LYS A 81 10.61 5.99 -8.58
CA LYS A 81 11.78 6.79 -9.02
C LYS A 81 12.23 7.84 -8.02
N ASP A 82 11.38 8.30 -7.13
CA ASP A 82 11.76 9.27 -6.10
C ASP A 82 12.74 8.67 -5.09
N ILE A 83 12.69 7.38 -4.82
CA ILE A 83 13.66 6.65 -3.97
C ILE A 83 15.09 6.80 -4.54
N LEU A 84 15.25 6.61 -5.85
CA LEU A 84 16.53 6.85 -6.54
C LEU A 84 16.91 8.34 -6.52
N LYS A 85 15.96 9.23 -6.81
CA LYS A 85 16.15 10.68 -6.83
C LYS A 85 16.60 11.22 -5.47
N HIS A 86 16.07 10.67 -4.39
CA HIS A 86 16.47 11.00 -3.01
C HIS A 86 17.66 10.19 -2.49
N ARG A 87 18.33 9.40 -3.37
CA ARG A 87 19.56 8.63 -3.05
C ARG A 87 19.35 7.65 -1.89
N ARG A 88 18.15 7.09 -1.78
CA ARG A 88 17.84 6.08 -0.76
C ARG A 88 18.30 4.69 -1.21
N ALA A 89 18.40 4.49 -2.54
CA ALA A 89 18.94 3.31 -3.20
C ALA A 89 19.70 3.75 -4.46
N THR A 90 20.45 2.85 -5.10
CA THR A 90 21.23 3.07 -6.31
C THR A 90 20.51 2.55 -7.57
N ALA A 91 21.01 2.88 -8.76
CA ALA A 91 20.38 2.47 -10.02
C ALA A 91 20.39 0.94 -10.24
N GLU A 92 21.34 0.22 -9.62
CA GLU A 92 21.49 -1.23 -9.74
C GLU A 92 20.62 -2.00 -8.74
N ASP A 93 20.03 -1.32 -7.75
CA ASP A 93 19.29 -2.00 -6.68
C ASP A 93 17.93 -2.51 -7.13
N ALA A 94 17.27 -1.78 -8.05
CA ALA A 94 15.87 -2.04 -8.39
C ALA A 94 15.51 -1.63 -9.82
N VAL A 95 14.36 -2.09 -10.29
CA VAL A 95 13.61 -1.48 -11.39
C VAL A 95 12.86 -0.27 -10.84
N TYR A 96 13.07 0.90 -11.43
CA TYR A 96 12.44 2.14 -10.99
C TYR A 96 11.32 2.54 -11.93
N ILE A 97 10.13 2.72 -11.36
CA ILE A 97 8.94 3.12 -12.10
C ILE A 97 8.39 4.46 -11.59
N ASN A 98 7.71 5.17 -12.46
CA ASN A 98 7.07 6.44 -12.17
C ASN A 98 5.60 6.37 -12.59
N LYS A 99 4.79 7.35 -12.23
CA LYS A 99 3.38 7.46 -12.66
C LYS A 99 3.26 7.21 -14.17
N GLY A 100 2.41 6.24 -14.54
CA GLY A 100 2.15 5.82 -15.91
C GLY A 100 3.07 4.71 -16.43
N ASP A 101 4.15 4.38 -15.73
CA ASP A 101 5.01 3.25 -16.09
C ASP A 101 4.36 1.92 -15.68
N VAL A 102 4.73 0.86 -16.39
CA VAL A 102 4.30 -0.52 -16.12
C VAL A 102 5.53 -1.39 -15.98
N TYR A 103 5.58 -2.17 -14.92
CA TYR A 103 6.44 -3.35 -14.80
C TYR A 103 5.61 -4.59 -15.08
N GLU A 104 6.10 -5.49 -15.90
CA GLU A 104 5.42 -6.74 -16.22
C GLU A 104 6.43 -7.85 -16.47
N ASP A 105 6.15 -9.02 -15.92
CA ASP A 105 6.89 -10.24 -16.19
C ASP A 105 5.91 -11.45 -16.24
N GLU A 106 6.45 -12.67 -16.21
CA GLU A 106 5.67 -13.90 -16.31
C GLU A 106 4.68 -14.14 -15.16
N ASN A 107 4.85 -13.44 -14.02
CA ASN A 107 4.11 -13.70 -12.78
C ASN A 107 3.15 -12.56 -12.40
N ILE A 108 3.52 -11.31 -12.70
CA ILE A 108 2.86 -10.13 -12.14
C ILE A 108 2.88 -8.95 -13.12
N ARG A 109 1.83 -8.16 -13.10
CA ARG A 109 1.81 -6.84 -13.77
C ARG A 109 1.54 -5.77 -12.74
N ILE A 110 2.38 -4.75 -12.70
CA ILE A 110 2.33 -3.61 -11.77
C ILE A 110 2.27 -2.32 -12.59
N GLU A 111 1.17 -1.58 -12.47
CA GLU A 111 1.01 -0.26 -13.09
C GLU A 111 1.07 0.82 -12.00
N ALA A 112 1.91 1.82 -12.22
CA ALA A 112 2.09 2.92 -11.28
C ALA A 112 1.11 4.06 -11.57
N PHE A 113 0.35 4.46 -10.54
CA PHE A 113 -0.50 5.65 -10.54
C PHE A 113 0.13 6.75 -9.67
N GLY A 114 -0.45 7.96 -9.69
CA GLY A 114 0.05 9.07 -8.89
C GLY A 114 -0.27 8.93 -7.40
N SER A 115 0.31 9.83 -6.63
CA SER A 115 0.06 10.05 -5.21
C SER A 115 -0.28 11.52 -4.97
N THR A 116 -0.80 11.86 -3.81
CA THR A 116 -1.08 13.23 -3.36
C THR A 116 -0.11 13.73 -2.30
N ASP A 117 0.83 12.89 -1.93
CA ASP A 117 2.05 13.30 -1.23
C ASP A 117 3.23 13.15 -2.22
N VAL A 118 4.08 12.16 -2.07
CA VAL A 118 5.18 11.86 -3.00
C VAL A 118 5.08 10.45 -3.55
N GLY A 119 5.83 10.13 -4.61
CA GLY A 119 5.92 8.81 -5.18
C GLY A 119 4.70 8.37 -5.99
N ILE A 120 4.31 7.13 -5.80
CA ILE A 120 3.30 6.44 -6.61
C ILE A 120 2.39 5.56 -5.74
N SER A 121 1.23 5.19 -6.30
CA SER A 121 0.41 4.08 -5.87
C SER A 121 0.52 2.93 -6.87
N PHE A 122 0.20 1.70 -6.45
CA PHE A 122 0.35 0.49 -7.25
C PHE A 122 -1.00 -0.14 -7.58
N LEU A 123 -1.24 -0.41 -8.86
CA LEU A 123 -2.25 -1.36 -9.32
C LEU A 123 -1.56 -2.65 -9.72
N ILE A 124 -1.90 -3.75 -9.06
CA ILE A 124 -1.20 -5.02 -9.17
C ILE A 124 -2.18 -6.08 -9.69
N ASP A 125 -1.90 -6.64 -10.85
CA ASP A 125 -2.58 -7.81 -11.36
C ASP A 125 -1.74 -9.07 -11.05
N LEU A 126 -2.27 -9.95 -10.20
CA LEU A 126 -1.60 -11.16 -9.70
C LEU A 126 -2.57 -12.34 -9.66
N GLN A 127 -2.31 -13.40 -10.45
CA GLN A 127 -3.09 -14.64 -10.46
C GLN A 127 -4.63 -14.42 -10.51
N GLY A 128 -5.06 -13.50 -11.39
CA GLY A 128 -6.48 -13.19 -11.62
C GLY A 128 -7.13 -12.30 -10.54
N MET A 129 -6.36 -11.81 -9.59
CA MET A 129 -6.76 -10.79 -8.62
C MET A 129 -6.18 -9.44 -9.01
N ARG A 130 -6.97 -8.38 -8.88
CA ARG A 130 -6.56 -6.99 -9.05
C ARG A 130 -6.51 -6.30 -7.71
N LEU A 131 -5.30 -5.92 -7.28
CA LEU A 131 -5.03 -5.32 -5.99
C LEU A 131 -4.58 -3.87 -6.18
N PHE A 132 -5.00 -2.99 -5.30
CA PHE A 132 -4.56 -1.60 -5.26
C PHE A 132 -3.92 -1.29 -3.91
N HIS A 133 -2.70 -0.76 -3.94
CA HIS A 133 -2.02 -0.21 -2.77
C HIS A 133 -1.82 1.28 -2.97
N ALA A 134 -2.44 2.08 -2.12
CA ALA A 134 -2.50 3.52 -2.30
C ALA A 134 -1.16 4.25 -2.07
N GLY A 135 -0.18 3.62 -1.37
CA GLY A 135 0.93 4.42 -0.84
C GLY A 135 0.35 5.56 -0.01
N ASP A 136 0.79 6.79 -0.28
CA ASP A 136 0.24 8.00 0.37
C ASP A 136 -0.75 8.76 -0.52
N LEU A 137 -1.42 8.05 -1.43
CA LEU A 137 -2.57 8.63 -2.13
C LEU A 137 -3.76 8.73 -1.19
N ASN A 138 -4.09 9.93 -0.74
CA ASN A 138 -5.25 10.21 0.11
C ASN A 138 -5.70 11.67 -0.04
N ASN A 139 -6.87 12.00 0.47
CA ASN A 139 -7.32 13.39 0.63
C ASN A 139 -6.72 13.97 1.91
N TRP A 140 -5.50 14.48 1.83
CA TRP A 140 -4.76 15.08 2.94
C TRP A 140 -5.24 16.52 3.20
N HIS A 141 -6.51 16.70 3.56
CA HIS A 141 -7.14 18.02 3.67
C HIS A 141 -6.77 18.79 4.94
N TRP A 142 -6.35 18.12 6.02
CA TRP A 142 -5.95 18.72 7.30
C TRP A 142 -6.86 19.87 7.70
N SER A 143 -8.19 19.64 7.70
CA SER A 143 -9.23 20.71 7.73
C SER A 143 -9.20 21.58 8.98
N GLU A 144 -8.57 21.14 10.06
CA GLU A 144 -8.45 21.92 11.31
C GLU A 144 -7.23 22.86 11.29
N GLU A 145 -6.27 22.65 10.37
CA GLU A 145 -5.02 23.40 10.27
C GLU A 145 -4.89 24.17 8.94
N SER A 146 -5.64 23.76 7.92
CA SER A 146 -5.55 24.30 6.56
C SER A 146 -6.60 25.37 6.28
N THR A 147 -6.26 26.28 5.37
CA THR A 147 -7.21 27.24 4.83
C THR A 147 -8.25 26.55 3.94
N PRO A 148 -9.43 27.15 3.73
CA PRO A 148 -10.43 26.61 2.80
C PRO A 148 -9.92 26.43 1.36
N GLN A 149 -8.93 27.19 0.94
CA GLN A 149 -8.31 27.05 -0.38
C GLN A 149 -7.41 25.81 -0.44
N GLU A 150 -6.60 25.56 0.57
CA GLU A 150 -5.74 24.37 0.68
C GLU A 150 -6.57 23.09 0.77
N ILE A 151 -7.66 23.09 1.55
CA ILE A 151 -8.61 21.97 1.63
C ILE A 151 -9.17 21.62 0.25
N ARG A 152 -9.67 22.63 -0.48
CA ARG A 152 -10.19 22.41 -1.84
C ARG A 152 -9.13 21.93 -2.81
N LYS A 153 -7.90 22.42 -2.67
CA LYS A 153 -6.77 21.97 -3.49
C LYS A 153 -6.43 20.51 -3.22
N ALA A 154 -6.28 20.12 -1.96
CA ALA A 154 -5.98 18.74 -1.56
C ALA A 154 -7.06 17.77 -2.08
N GLU A 155 -8.33 18.12 -1.91
CA GLU A 155 -9.43 17.32 -2.43
C GLU A 155 -9.44 17.25 -3.96
N GLY A 156 -9.18 18.36 -4.65
CA GLY A 156 -9.12 18.41 -6.12
C GLY A 156 -8.00 17.56 -6.68
N ASP A 157 -6.81 17.65 -6.10
CA ASP A 157 -5.64 16.85 -6.49
C ASP A 157 -5.91 15.36 -6.28
N PHE A 158 -6.48 15.00 -5.13
CA PHE A 158 -6.87 13.62 -4.82
C PHE A 158 -7.90 13.07 -5.80
N LEU A 159 -8.98 13.80 -6.04
CA LEU A 159 -10.05 13.37 -6.95
C LEU A 159 -9.56 13.25 -8.41
N ALA A 160 -8.58 14.05 -8.81
CA ALA A 160 -7.95 13.92 -10.13
C ALA A 160 -7.20 12.60 -10.27
N GLU A 161 -6.44 12.17 -9.24
CA GLU A 161 -5.76 10.87 -9.25
C GLU A 161 -6.76 9.71 -9.21
N ILE A 162 -7.81 9.80 -8.39
CA ILE A 162 -8.87 8.77 -8.36
C ILE A 162 -9.57 8.65 -9.71
N LYS A 163 -9.81 9.75 -10.41
CA LYS A 163 -10.39 9.73 -11.76
C LYS A 163 -9.50 8.99 -12.75
N ASN A 164 -8.18 9.22 -12.69
CA ASN A 164 -7.22 8.51 -13.54
C ASN A 164 -7.24 7.01 -13.25
N LEU A 165 -7.23 6.61 -11.98
CA LEU A 165 -7.34 5.22 -11.57
C LEU A 165 -8.66 4.59 -12.02
N GLN A 166 -9.79 5.28 -11.83
CA GLN A 166 -11.13 4.81 -12.20
C GLN A 166 -11.26 4.49 -13.68
N GLN A 167 -10.62 5.29 -14.55
CA GLN A 167 -10.62 5.04 -16.01
C GLN A 167 -9.95 3.73 -16.39
N LYS A 168 -8.95 3.28 -15.64
CA LYS A 168 -8.19 2.05 -15.87
C LYS A 168 -8.73 0.87 -15.06
N ALA A 169 -9.12 1.13 -13.82
CA ALA A 169 -9.57 0.14 -12.85
C ALA A 169 -10.82 0.63 -12.12
N PRO A 170 -12.02 0.61 -12.76
CA PRO A 170 -13.26 0.99 -12.10
C PRO A 170 -13.65 0.00 -10.98
N ARG A 171 -12.96 -1.13 -10.92
CA ARG A 171 -13.10 -2.17 -9.90
C ARG A 171 -11.74 -2.73 -9.51
N VAL A 172 -11.58 -2.99 -8.19
CA VAL A 172 -10.47 -3.75 -7.61
C VAL A 172 -11.01 -4.85 -6.70
N ASP A 173 -10.28 -5.97 -6.63
CA ASP A 173 -10.62 -7.05 -5.70
C ASP A 173 -10.22 -6.68 -4.27
N ILE A 174 -9.08 -5.99 -4.11
CA ILE A 174 -8.60 -5.52 -2.81
C ILE A 174 -8.07 -4.09 -2.96
N ALA A 175 -8.40 -3.24 -1.99
CA ALA A 175 -7.76 -1.95 -1.79
C ALA A 175 -7.11 -1.90 -0.41
N MET A 176 -5.82 -1.62 -0.36
CA MET A 176 -5.05 -1.22 0.83
C MET A 176 -4.98 0.31 0.79
N PHE A 177 -5.68 0.99 1.71
CA PHE A 177 -5.94 2.43 1.57
C PHE A 177 -5.83 3.16 2.92
N PRO A 178 -5.24 4.39 2.97
CA PRO A 178 -5.08 5.15 4.20
C PRO A 178 -6.40 5.50 4.90
N VAL A 179 -6.46 5.21 6.21
CA VAL A 179 -7.48 5.67 7.14
C VAL A 179 -6.76 6.22 8.36
N ASP A 180 -6.33 7.47 8.28
CA ASP A 180 -5.38 8.08 9.21
C ASP A 180 -6.04 9.15 10.08
N SER A 181 -6.32 8.81 11.34
CA SER A 181 -6.98 9.71 12.29
C SER A 181 -6.19 10.98 12.61
N ARG A 182 -4.88 11.04 12.29
CA ARG A 182 -4.04 12.23 12.47
C ARG A 182 -4.48 13.41 11.61
N ILE A 183 -5.17 13.16 10.49
CA ILE A 183 -5.76 14.22 9.62
C ILE A 183 -6.77 15.08 10.41
N GLY A 184 -7.29 14.58 11.55
CA GLY A 184 -8.27 15.27 12.36
C GLY A 184 -9.71 14.97 11.92
N LYS A 185 -10.57 15.96 12.03
CA LYS A 185 -11.99 15.81 11.66
C LYS A 185 -12.14 15.37 10.19
N ASP A 186 -13.08 14.49 9.94
CA ASP A 186 -13.39 13.95 8.61
C ASP A 186 -12.24 13.16 7.95
N TYR A 187 -11.33 12.59 8.74
CA TYR A 187 -10.14 11.85 8.26
C TYR A 187 -10.46 10.66 7.34
N MET A 188 -11.68 10.13 7.39
CA MET A 188 -12.15 9.05 6.52
C MET A 188 -12.56 9.53 5.11
N ARG A 189 -12.63 10.85 4.88
CA ARG A 189 -13.13 11.43 3.62
C ARG A 189 -12.45 10.86 2.37
N GLY A 190 -11.14 10.68 2.39
CA GLY A 190 -10.41 10.10 1.25
C GLY A 190 -10.84 8.67 0.97
N ALA A 191 -10.93 7.83 1.99
CA ALA A 191 -11.39 6.45 1.87
C ALA A 191 -12.87 6.36 1.42
N GLU A 192 -13.75 7.25 1.91
CA GLU A 192 -15.14 7.37 1.47
C GLU A 192 -15.21 7.69 -0.03
N GLN A 193 -14.51 8.73 -0.45
CA GLN A 193 -14.44 9.16 -1.85
C GLN A 193 -13.87 8.08 -2.77
N PHE A 194 -12.94 7.27 -2.28
CA PHE A 194 -12.36 6.15 -3.02
C PHE A 194 -13.40 5.05 -3.28
N VAL A 195 -14.02 4.49 -2.22
CA VAL A 195 -14.98 3.37 -2.38
C VAL A 195 -16.28 3.77 -3.06
N GLU A 196 -16.62 5.06 -3.10
CA GLU A 196 -17.75 5.59 -3.87
C GLU A 196 -17.49 5.58 -5.37
N ARG A 197 -16.24 5.67 -5.81
CA ARG A 197 -15.83 5.79 -7.22
C ARG A 197 -15.25 4.52 -7.79
N ILE A 198 -14.61 3.71 -6.95
CA ILE A 198 -13.95 2.47 -7.36
C ILE A 198 -14.59 1.31 -6.60
N LYS A 199 -15.27 0.43 -7.35
CA LYS A 199 -15.90 -0.74 -6.76
C LYS A 199 -14.85 -1.63 -6.13
N THR A 200 -14.88 -1.74 -4.81
CA THR A 200 -13.90 -2.48 -4.01
C THR A 200 -14.56 -3.69 -3.37
N ALA A 201 -14.03 -4.89 -3.60
CA ALA A 201 -14.58 -6.09 -3.00
C ALA A 201 -14.10 -6.28 -1.55
N ILE A 202 -12.80 -6.06 -1.30
CA ILE A 202 -12.17 -6.16 0.03
C ILE A 202 -11.42 -4.85 0.30
N PHE A 203 -11.67 -4.26 1.47
CA PHE A 203 -10.98 -3.04 1.92
C PHE A 203 -10.10 -3.35 3.14
N ALA A 204 -8.81 -3.05 3.05
CA ALA A 204 -7.83 -3.14 4.11
C ALA A 204 -7.38 -1.73 4.51
N PRO A 205 -7.67 -1.25 5.72
CA PRO A 205 -7.19 0.05 6.18
C PRO A 205 -5.69 0.02 6.41
N MET A 206 -5.01 1.14 6.19
CA MET A 206 -3.58 1.30 6.46
C MET A 206 -3.26 2.73 6.92
N HIS A 207 -1.98 3.00 7.19
CA HIS A 207 -1.43 4.32 7.54
C HIS A 207 -1.92 4.87 8.89
N PHE A 208 -2.35 4.02 9.81
CA PHE A 208 -2.89 4.40 11.12
C PHE A 208 -1.93 4.11 12.29
N GLY A 209 -0.69 3.63 12.02
CA GLY A 209 0.26 3.25 13.07
C GLY A 209 -0.33 2.23 14.04
N GLU A 210 -0.44 2.59 15.32
CA GLU A 210 -1.06 1.78 16.39
C GLU A 210 -2.52 2.19 16.69
N ASP A 211 -3.07 3.17 15.95
CA ASP A 211 -4.47 3.56 16.14
C ASP A 211 -5.42 2.59 15.40
N TYR A 212 -5.41 1.33 15.82
CA TYR A 212 -6.31 0.30 15.29
C TYR A 212 -7.78 0.69 15.39
N ARG A 213 -8.15 1.46 16.42
CA ARG A 213 -9.53 1.94 16.59
C ARG A 213 -9.89 2.94 15.48
N GLY A 214 -9.01 3.91 15.22
CA GLY A 214 -9.20 4.90 14.17
C GLY A 214 -9.24 4.25 12.79
N GLY A 215 -8.28 3.36 12.47
CA GLY A 215 -8.27 2.64 11.20
C GLY A 215 -9.53 1.79 10.97
N ASN A 216 -10.00 1.08 12.01
CA ASN A 216 -11.18 0.23 11.93
C ASN A 216 -12.53 0.99 11.98
N ALA A 217 -12.55 2.27 12.34
CA ALA A 217 -13.78 3.07 12.38
C ALA A 217 -14.45 3.20 10.99
N PHE A 218 -13.67 3.06 9.91
CA PHE A 218 -14.17 3.11 8.53
C PHE A 218 -15.04 1.90 8.15
N ARG A 219 -15.03 0.82 8.94
CA ARG A 219 -15.73 -0.44 8.66
C ARG A 219 -17.18 -0.27 8.25
N THR A 220 -17.97 0.47 9.06
CA THR A 220 -19.40 0.64 8.82
C THR A 220 -19.68 1.29 7.46
N PHE A 221 -18.89 2.27 7.08
CA PHE A 221 -19.05 2.92 5.78
C PHE A 221 -18.65 1.96 4.65
N ALA A 222 -17.50 1.30 4.73
CA ALA A 222 -17.05 0.34 3.71
C ALA A 222 -18.07 -0.78 3.48
N GLU A 223 -18.58 -1.39 4.54
CA GLU A 223 -19.61 -2.45 4.47
C GLU A 223 -20.92 -1.93 3.86
N SER A 224 -21.32 -0.69 4.12
CA SER A 224 -22.49 -0.05 3.49
C SER A 224 -22.35 0.12 1.98
N ARG A 225 -21.12 0.14 1.47
CA ARG A 225 -20.78 0.20 0.03
C ARG A 225 -20.54 -1.19 -0.58
N GLY A 226 -20.77 -2.26 0.19
CA GLY A 226 -20.63 -3.65 -0.25
C GLY A 226 -19.18 -4.16 -0.19
N CYS A 227 -18.27 -3.48 0.48
CA CYS A 227 -16.92 -3.96 0.72
C CYS A 227 -16.90 -4.95 1.89
N ARG A 228 -16.19 -6.08 1.74
CA ARG A 228 -15.72 -6.84 2.91
C ARG A 228 -14.59 -6.03 3.57
N PHE A 229 -14.75 -5.62 4.82
CA PHE A 229 -13.73 -4.87 5.54
C PHE A 229 -12.82 -5.82 6.33
N LEU A 230 -11.51 -5.63 6.23
CA LEU A 230 -10.54 -6.36 7.04
C LEU A 230 -10.28 -5.59 8.33
N THR A 231 -10.80 -6.11 9.45
CA THR A 231 -10.55 -5.51 10.77
C THR A 231 -9.16 -5.91 11.23
N ILE A 232 -8.25 -4.97 11.32
CA ILE A 232 -6.88 -5.18 11.75
C ILE A 232 -6.79 -4.89 13.25
N SER A 233 -6.30 -5.83 14.03
CA SER A 233 -6.20 -5.73 15.49
C SER A 233 -4.78 -5.76 16.03
N ARG A 234 -3.82 -6.19 15.21
CA ARG A 234 -2.40 -6.30 15.56
C ARG A 234 -1.51 -6.35 14.34
N ARG A 235 -0.22 -6.14 14.53
CA ARG A 235 0.81 -6.39 13.52
C ARG A 235 0.87 -7.90 13.20
N GLY A 236 1.27 -8.24 11.98
CA GLY A 236 1.40 -9.63 11.52
C GLY A 236 0.07 -10.38 11.38
N GLU A 237 -1.06 -9.69 11.35
CA GLU A 237 -2.37 -10.32 11.17
C GLU A 237 -2.57 -10.73 9.71
N SER A 238 -3.06 -11.98 9.52
CA SER A 238 -3.21 -12.60 8.20
C SER A 238 -4.68 -12.82 7.86
N PHE A 239 -5.03 -12.58 6.62
CA PHE A 239 -6.40 -12.69 6.11
C PHE A 239 -6.45 -13.58 4.87
N ASP A 240 -7.37 -14.52 4.80
CA ASP A 240 -7.70 -15.20 3.56
C ASP A 240 -8.49 -14.26 2.65
N ILE A 241 -7.97 -14.04 1.44
CA ILE A 241 -8.52 -13.15 0.44
C ILE A 241 -8.93 -13.88 -0.85
N THR A 242 -9.06 -15.20 -0.78
CA THR A 242 -9.54 -16.01 -1.92
C THR A 242 -10.96 -15.58 -2.29
N LYS A 243 -11.25 -15.56 -3.61
CA LYS A 243 -12.60 -15.25 -4.14
C LYS A 243 -13.59 -16.37 -3.82
#